data_929df921cc4ce5afde0cc3b612ba9869
#
_entry.id   929df921cc4ce5afde0cc3b612ba9869
#
_cell.length_a   1.000
_cell.length_b   1.000
_cell.length_c   1.000
_cell.angle_alpha   90.00
_cell.angle_beta   90.00
_cell.angle_gamma   90.00
#
_symmetry.space_group_name_H-M   'P 1'
#
loop_
_entity.id
_entity.type
_entity.pdbx_description
1 polymer ?
#
loop_
_entity_poly.entity_id
_entity_poly.type
_entity_poly.pdbx_seq_one_letter_code
_entity_poly.pdbx_strand_id
1 'polypeptide(L)'
;MSASFGDGVAMGHGFSVHDDVHACKRRRAAALREEQKAQAEIERVKVEAEKEQAAAAAALEKARAELEAQAATSKQHEKLEALVGRLENELKDALDRKAKAIARAQLTRSGHVYVLSNVGSFGEGIYKIGLTRRLDPYERVDELGDASVPFPFDVHAVIFAEDAPGLETRLHKAFAARRVNLVNLRKEYFRVTLEEIQVEVKKHHGFVSFTLTAEAEEYRKSVAAREAGVVPELVAPPATADEE
;
A
#
# COMPACT_ATOMS: atom_id res chain seq x y z
N MET A 1 -6.40 58.43 -40.54
CA MET A 1 -6.19 58.11 -39.10
C MET A 1 -6.51 56.67 -38.90
N SER A 2 -5.51 55.82 -38.96
CA SER A 2 -5.66 54.35 -38.89
C SER A 2 -5.23 53.89 -37.48
N ALA A 3 -6.16 53.29 -36.76
CA ALA A 3 -5.86 52.68 -35.49
C ALA A 3 -5.60 51.18 -35.74
N SER A 4 -4.36 50.77 -35.46
CA SER A 4 -3.93 49.34 -35.50
C SER A 4 -4.33 48.70 -34.18
N PHE A 5 -5.14 47.65 -34.24
CA PHE A 5 -5.38 46.75 -33.14
C PHE A 5 -4.31 45.64 -33.16
N GLY A 6 -3.50 45.60 -32.11
CA GLY A 6 -2.53 44.55 -31.91
C GLY A 6 -3.18 43.28 -31.35
N ASP A 7 -3.12 42.21 -32.10
CA ASP A 7 -3.47 40.85 -31.66
C ASP A 7 -2.44 40.32 -30.65
N GLY A 8 -2.82 40.29 -29.39
CA GLY A 8 -2.08 39.59 -28.36
C GLY A 8 -2.45 38.08 -28.39
N VAL A 9 -1.63 37.29 -29.10
CA VAL A 9 -1.73 35.82 -29.05
C VAL A 9 -1.24 35.35 -27.70
N ALA A 10 -2.17 34.97 -26.84
CA ALA A 10 -1.89 34.22 -25.62
C ALA A 10 -1.39 32.82 -26.01
N MET A 11 -0.08 32.58 -25.82
CA MET A 11 0.49 31.24 -25.91
C MET A 11 -0.08 30.38 -24.79
N GLY A 12 -1.15 29.65 -25.08
CA GLY A 12 -1.64 28.58 -24.25
C GLY A 12 -0.58 27.46 -24.22
N HIS A 13 0.01 27.23 -23.07
CA HIS A 13 0.82 26.04 -22.82
C HIS A 13 -0.11 24.84 -22.95
N GLY A 14 -0.14 24.23 -24.11
CA GLY A 14 -0.81 22.95 -24.36
C GLY A 14 -0.15 21.87 -23.53
N PHE A 15 -0.71 21.56 -22.37
CA PHE A 15 -0.34 20.36 -21.60
C PHE A 15 -0.72 19.16 -22.46
N SER A 16 0.31 18.49 -23.00
CA SER A 16 0.13 17.28 -23.80
C SER A 16 -0.27 16.13 -22.90
N VAL A 17 -1.51 15.69 -23.02
CA VAL A 17 -2.06 14.49 -22.35
C VAL A 17 -1.17 13.25 -22.61
N HIS A 18 -0.44 13.25 -23.73
CA HIS A 18 0.45 12.17 -24.13
C HIS A 18 1.72 12.10 -23.24
N ASP A 19 2.27 13.24 -22.85
CA ASP A 19 3.46 13.32 -21.98
C ASP A 19 3.14 12.86 -20.55
N ASP A 20 1.93 13.14 -20.06
CA ASP A 20 1.46 12.69 -18.74
C ASP A 20 1.30 11.17 -18.67
N VAL A 21 0.81 10.53 -19.74
CA VAL A 21 0.67 9.08 -19.81
C VAL A 21 2.03 8.37 -19.79
N HIS A 22 3.00 8.91 -20.52
CA HIS A 22 4.36 8.36 -20.54
C HIS A 22 5.12 8.58 -19.21
N ALA A 23 4.95 9.74 -18.58
CA ALA A 23 5.49 10.03 -17.26
C ALA A 23 4.88 9.10 -16.18
N CYS A 24 3.57 8.84 -16.31
CA CYS A 24 2.84 7.93 -15.42
C CYS A 24 3.33 6.48 -15.55
N LYS A 25 3.52 5.98 -16.78
CA LYS A 25 4.07 4.63 -17.04
C LYS A 25 5.48 4.48 -16.46
N ARG A 26 6.34 5.50 -16.66
CA ARG A 26 7.71 5.50 -16.11
C ARG A 26 7.74 5.46 -14.59
N ARG A 27 6.92 6.27 -13.90
CA ARG A 27 6.84 6.28 -12.43
C ARG A 27 6.31 4.95 -11.87
N ARG A 28 5.32 4.32 -12.53
CA ARG A 28 4.82 3.00 -12.12
C ARG A 28 5.86 1.91 -12.35
N ALA A 29 6.56 1.93 -13.48
CA ALA A 29 7.66 1.01 -13.75
C ALA A 29 8.82 1.21 -12.75
N ALA A 30 9.10 2.46 -12.35
CA ALA A 30 10.10 2.75 -11.33
C ALA A 30 9.66 2.22 -9.96
N ALA A 31 8.41 2.49 -9.53
CA ALA A 31 7.88 1.99 -8.25
C ALA A 31 7.85 0.46 -8.20
N LEU A 32 7.44 -0.20 -9.30
CA LEU A 32 7.47 -1.66 -9.38
C LEU A 32 8.89 -2.22 -9.32
N ARG A 33 9.86 -1.55 -9.96
CA ARG A 33 11.28 -1.94 -9.88
C ARG A 33 11.86 -1.73 -8.48
N GLU A 34 11.48 -0.67 -7.77
CA GLU A 34 11.88 -0.46 -6.37
C GLU A 34 11.29 -1.51 -5.46
N GLU A 35 10.03 -1.86 -5.64
CA GLU A 35 9.38 -2.94 -4.89
C GLU A 35 10.04 -4.30 -5.16
N GLN A 36 10.34 -4.61 -6.43
CA GLN A 36 11.06 -5.83 -6.80
C GLN A 36 12.47 -5.86 -6.22
N LYS A 37 13.19 -4.73 -6.21
CA LYS A 37 14.51 -4.63 -5.58
C LYS A 37 14.43 -4.84 -4.07
N ALA A 38 13.47 -4.20 -3.40
CA ALA A 38 13.26 -4.38 -1.96
C ALA A 38 12.91 -5.85 -1.61
N GLN A 39 12.06 -6.49 -2.42
CA GLN A 39 11.75 -7.92 -2.26
C GLN A 39 12.97 -8.82 -2.49
N ALA A 40 13.75 -8.54 -3.54
CA ALA A 40 14.97 -9.30 -3.82
C ALA A 40 16.03 -9.13 -2.71
N GLU A 41 16.14 -7.93 -2.16
CA GLU A 41 17.07 -7.66 -1.04
C GLU A 41 16.63 -8.38 0.24
N ILE A 42 15.34 -8.38 0.55
CA ILE A 42 14.76 -9.14 1.66
C ILE A 42 15.03 -10.63 1.50
N GLU A 43 14.82 -11.17 0.30
CA GLU A 43 15.07 -12.59 0.03
C GLU A 43 16.56 -12.95 0.13
N ARG A 44 17.43 -12.07 -0.37
CA ARG A 44 18.88 -12.21 -0.18
C ARG A 44 19.27 -12.26 1.29
N VAL A 45 18.76 -11.32 2.10
CA VAL A 45 19.03 -11.26 3.54
C VAL A 45 18.53 -12.52 4.25
N LYS A 46 17.36 -13.07 3.86
CA LYS A 46 16.85 -14.33 4.39
C LYS A 46 17.78 -15.51 4.05
N VAL A 47 18.13 -15.66 2.78
CA VAL A 47 19.01 -16.75 2.31
C VAL A 47 20.38 -16.67 2.98
N GLU A 48 20.94 -15.46 3.12
CA GLU A 48 22.22 -15.25 3.79
C GLU A 48 22.15 -15.60 5.29
N ALA A 49 21.09 -15.16 5.98
CA ALA A 49 20.83 -15.50 7.37
C ALA A 49 20.59 -17.01 7.58
N GLU A 50 19.93 -17.70 6.65
CA GLU A 50 19.77 -19.16 6.67
C GLU A 50 21.08 -19.88 6.47
N LYS A 51 21.93 -19.40 5.59
CA LYS A 51 23.27 -19.95 5.35
C LYS A 51 24.17 -19.78 6.57
N GLU A 52 24.17 -18.58 7.19
CA GLU A 52 24.90 -18.35 8.45
C GLU A 52 24.41 -19.28 9.57
N GLN A 53 23.09 -19.41 9.73
CA GLN A 53 22.49 -20.30 10.73
C GLN A 53 22.92 -21.75 10.50
N ALA A 54 22.86 -22.23 9.27
CA ALA A 54 23.24 -23.60 8.93
C ALA A 54 24.74 -23.84 9.16
N ALA A 55 25.59 -22.89 8.81
CA ALA A 55 27.05 -22.98 9.05
C ALA A 55 27.38 -22.97 10.54
N ALA A 56 26.76 -22.10 11.33
CA ALA A 56 26.96 -22.03 12.77
C ALA A 56 26.46 -23.32 13.47
N ALA A 57 25.32 -23.85 13.07
CA ALA A 57 24.78 -25.11 13.59
C ALA A 57 25.70 -26.30 13.30
N ALA A 58 26.21 -26.40 12.05
CA ALA A 58 27.13 -27.47 11.65
C ALA A 58 28.49 -27.37 12.41
N ALA A 59 29.00 -26.16 12.60
CA ALA A 59 30.22 -25.93 13.36
C ALA A 59 30.03 -26.30 14.85
N LEU A 60 28.88 -25.98 15.43
CA LEU A 60 28.53 -26.34 16.81
C LEU A 60 28.43 -27.86 16.99
N GLU A 61 27.73 -28.56 16.09
CA GLU A 61 27.64 -30.01 16.12
C GLU A 61 29.02 -30.68 16.05
N LYS A 62 29.86 -30.21 15.11
CA LYS A 62 31.23 -30.70 15.01
C LYS A 62 32.06 -30.50 16.30
N ALA A 63 31.98 -29.30 16.89
CA ALA A 63 32.71 -28.98 18.13
C ALA A 63 32.19 -29.82 19.29
N ARG A 64 30.87 -30.10 19.38
CA ARG A 64 30.30 -31.00 20.42
C ARG A 64 30.75 -32.44 20.23
N ALA A 65 30.74 -32.93 18.98
CA ALA A 65 31.21 -34.28 18.69
C ALA A 65 32.72 -34.45 19.02
N GLU A 66 33.56 -33.44 18.77
CA GLU A 66 34.97 -33.42 19.13
C GLU A 66 35.14 -33.39 20.64
N LEU A 67 34.31 -32.65 21.40
CA LEU A 67 34.30 -32.61 22.85
C LEU A 67 33.97 -33.99 23.47
N GLU A 68 32.99 -34.70 22.90
CA GLU A 68 32.59 -36.03 23.35
C GLU A 68 33.63 -37.11 23.00
N ALA A 69 34.30 -36.98 21.85
CA ALA A 69 35.26 -37.98 21.37
C ALA A 69 36.63 -37.94 22.07
N GLN A 70 36.97 -36.77 22.61
CA GLN A 70 38.26 -36.57 23.27
C GLN A 70 38.13 -36.80 24.80
N ALA A 71 38.57 -37.98 25.28
CA ALA A 71 38.91 -38.21 26.69
C ALA A 71 40.15 -37.39 27.03
N ALA A 72 39.99 -36.09 27.25
CA ALA A 72 41.02 -35.09 27.09
C ALA A 72 41.78 -34.77 28.37
N THR A 73 43.02 -34.41 28.19
CA THR A 73 43.76 -33.61 29.16
C THR A 73 43.00 -32.33 29.49
N SER A 74 42.92 -31.97 30.79
CA SER A 74 42.10 -30.85 31.33
C SER A 74 42.15 -29.56 30.51
N LYS A 75 43.33 -29.16 29.98
CA LYS A 75 43.49 -27.93 29.17
C LYS A 75 42.84 -27.97 27.74
N GLN A 76 42.72 -29.14 27.15
CA GLN A 76 42.06 -29.27 25.82
C GLN A 76 40.55 -29.26 25.97
N HIS A 77 40.04 -29.88 27.02
CA HIS A 77 38.63 -29.87 27.38
C HIS A 77 38.10 -28.44 27.60
N GLU A 78 38.84 -27.64 28.42
CA GLU A 78 38.52 -26.26 28.73
C GLU A 78 38.47 -25.36 27.44
N LYS A 79 39.40 -25.60 26.50
CA LYS A 79 39.38 -24.88 25.20
C LYS A 79 38.22 -25.24 24.33
N LEU A 80 37.81 -26.52 24.28
CA LEU A 80 36.67 -26.99 23.52
C LEU A 80 35.34 -26.51 24.11
N GLU A 81 35.21 -26.52 25.44
CA GLU A 81 34.05 -25.93 26.13
C GLU A 81 33.92 -24.42 25.81
N ALA A 82 35.02 -23.68 25.85
CA ALA A 82 35.02 -22.26 25.49
C ALA A 82 34.66 -22.04 24.01
N LEU A 83 35.06 -22.94 23.13
CA LEU A 83 34.66 -22.89 21.68
C LEU A 83 33.19 -23.18 21.50
N VAL A 84 32.65 -24.21 22.15
CA VAL A 84 31.22 -24.52 22.14
C VAL A 84 30.40 -23.35 22.61
N GLY A 85 30.77 -22.72 23.74
CA GLY A 85 30.07 -21.54 24.26
C GLY A 85 30.09 -20.34 23.31
N ARG A 86 31.20 -20.12 22.56
CA ARG A 86 31.25 -19.08 21.52
C ARG A 86 30.30 -19.40 20.37
N LEU A 87 30.32 -20.63 19.86
CA LEU A 87 29.47 -21.05 18.73
C LEU A 87 28.00 -21.03 19.09
N GLU A 88 27.63 -21.35 20.33
CA GLU A 88 26.26 -21.21 20.85
C GLU A 88 25.80 -19.74 20.84
N ASN A 89 26.65 -18.81 21.27
CA ASN A 89 26.35 -17.39 21.21
C ASN A 89 26.24 -16.87 19.74
N GLU A 90 27.14 -17.29 18.85
CA GLU A 90 27.11 -16.95 17.44
C GLU A 90 25.83 -17.45 16.77
N LEU A 91 25.40 -18.68 17.08
CA LEU A 91 24.15 -19.25 16.59
C LEU A 91 22.93 -18.44 17.09
N LYS A 92 22.93 -18.07 18.37
CA LYS A 92 21.87 -17.23 18.94
C LYS A 92 21.79 -15.88 18.26
N ASP A 93 22.94 -15.21 18.05
CA ASP A 93 22.99 -13.91 17.37
C ASP A 93 22.53 -14.02 15.89
N ALA A 94 22.87 -15.11 15.21
CA ALA A 94 22.41 -15.38 13.84
C ALA A 94 20.87 -15.57 13.79
N LEU A 95 20.30 -16.28 14.75
CA LEU A 95 18.85 -16.45 14.88
C LEU A 95 18.14 -15.11 15.15
N ASP A 96 18.68 -14.28 16.02
CA ASP A 96 18.14 -12.94 16.33
C ASP A 96 18.21 -12.02 15.09
N ARG A 97 19.32 -12.05 14.34
CA ARG A 97 19.43 -11.29 13.07
C ARG A 97 18.40 -11.76 12.05
N LYS A 98 18.21 -13.07 11.89
CA LYS A 98 17.19 -13.64 11.00
C LYS A 98 15.79 -13.20 11.40
N ALA A 99 15.44 -13.29 12.68
CA ALA A 99 14.14 -12.87 13.18
C ALA A 99 13.86 -11.37 12.92
N LYS A 100 14.84 -10.50 13.17
CA LYS A 100 14.76 -9.06 12.89
C LYS A 100 14.62 -8.77 11.38
N ALA A 101 15.33 -9.50 10.52
CA ALA A 101 15.22 -9.34 9.08
C ALA A 101 13.83 -9.74 8.56
N ILE A 102 13.29 -10.86 9.06
CA ILE A 102 11.92 -11.33 8.72
C ILE A 102 10.87 -10.30 9.20
N ALA A 103 10.99 -9.81 10.44
CA ALA A 103 10.07 -8.81 10.99
C ALA A 103 10.08 -7.51 10.16
N ARG A 104 11.26 -7.01 9.76
CA ARG A 104 11.37 -5.84 8.85
C ARG A 104 10.71 -6.11 7.51
N ALA A 105 10.90 -7.30 6.95
CA ALA A 105 10.30 -7.71 5.69
C ALA A 105 8.76 -7.71 5.76
N GLN A 106 8.20 -8.21 6.86
CA GLN A 106 6.76 -8.23 7.08
C GLN A 106 6.18 -6.82 7.23
N LEU A 107 6.83 -5.93 7.99
CA LEU A 107 6.40 -4.54 8.16
C LEU A 107 6.32 -3.76 6.84
N THR A 108 7.18 -4.06 5.86
CA THR A 108 7.13 -3.39 4.54
C THR A 108 6.00 -3.89 3.64
N ARG A 109 5.41 -5.04 3.92
CA ARG A 109 4.33 -5.66 3.14
C ARG A 109 2.96 -5.56 3.79
N SER A 110 2.91 -5.38 5.10
CA SER A 110 1.64 -5.22 5.81
C SER A 110 0.98 -3.87 5.52
N GLY A 111 -0.34 -3.83 5.56
CA GLY A 111 -1.11 -2.63 5.34
C GLY A 111 -2.60 -2.93 5.26
N HIS A 112 -3.37 -1.93 4.84
CA HIS A 112 -4.82 -2.04 4.71
C HIS A 112 -5.23 -1.89 3.24
N VAL A 113 -5.98 -2.86 2.71
CA VAL A 113 -6.69 -2.71 1.44
C VAL A 113 -8.08 -2.18 1.75
N TYR A 114 -8.44 -1.08 1.13
CA TYR A 114 -9.75 -0.45 1.30
C TYR A 114 -10.62 -0.60 0.06
N VAL A 115 -11.94 -0.68 0.29
CA VAL A 115 -12.98 -0.68 -0.75
C VAL A 115 -13.91 0.48 -0.49
N LEU A 116 -13.95 1.44 -1.42
CA LEU A 116 -14.67 2.69 -1.29
C LEU A 116 -15.65 2.89 -2.45
N SER A 117 -16.76 3.58 -2.21
CA SER A 117 -17.59 4.15 -3.27
C SER A 117 -17.76 5.66 -3.11
N ASN A 118 -18.20 6.33 -4.16
CA ASN A 118 -18.64 7.71 -4.12
C ASN A 118 -19.73 7.88 -5.17
N VAL A 119 -20.96 7.59 -4.76
CA VAL A 119 -22.13 7.55 -5.65
C VAL A 119 -22.38 8.90 -6.30
N GLY A 120 -22.22 10.00 -5.55
CA GLY A 120 -22.43 11.34 -6.04
C GLY A 120 -21.42 11.80 -7.11
N SER A 121 -20.19 11.25 -7.08
CA SER A 121 -19.12 11.62 -8.03
C SER A 121 -19.03 10.67 -9.22
N PHE A 122 -19.27 9.38 -9.03
CA PHE A 122 -19.01 8.34 -10.03
C PHE A 122 -20.23 7.50 -10.42
N GLY A 123 -21.34 7.67 -9.70
CA GLY A 123 -22.53 6.83 -9.85
C GLY A 123 -22.45 5.51 -9.08
N GLU A 124 -23.54 4.75 -9.16
CA GLU A 124 -23.63 3.43 -8.50
C GLU A 124 -22.80 2.36 -9.21
N GLY A 125 -22.39 1.33 -8.48
CA GLY A 125 -21.66 0.18 -9.02
C GLY A 125 -20.20 0.49 -9.40
N ILE A 126 -19.66 1.63 -8.97
CA ILE A 126 -18.25 1.98 -9.17
C ILE A 126 -17.55 2.02 -7.82
N TYR A 127 -16.55 1.15 -7.66
CA TYR A 127 -15.77 1.03 -6.44
C TYR A 127 -14.30 1.29 -6.68
N LYS A 128 -13.68 1.98 -5.74
CA LYS A 128 -12.24 2.13 -5.65
C LYS A 128 -11.68 1.04 -4.74
N ILE A 129 -10.67 0.32 -5.23
CA ILE A 129 -9.90 -0.65 -4.45
C ILE A 129 -8.47 -0.15 -4.42
N GLY A 130 -7.95 0.12 -3.24
CA GLY A 130 -6.60 0.65 -3.07
C GLY A 130 -5.96 0.23 -1.76
N LEU A 131 -4.70 0.61 -1.59
CA LEU A 131 -3.84 0.24 -0.47
C LEU A 131 -3.41 1.48 0.31
N THR A 132 -3.33 1.34 1.63
CA THR A 132 -2.60 2.27 2.50
C THR A 132 -1.74 1.50 3.52
N ARG A 133 -0.59 2.08 3.87
CA ARG A 133 0.28 1.59 4.96
C ARG A 133 0.20 2.48 6.20
N ARG A 134 -0.73 3.43 6.22
CA ARG A 134 -0.94 4.28 7.40
C ARG A 134 -1.48 3.46 8.55
N LEU A 135 -1.15 3.89 9.76
CA LEU A 135 -1.64 3.28 10.98
C LEU A 135 -3.18 3.42 11.06
N ASP A 136 -3.67 4.61 10.73
CA ASP A 136 -5.09 4.87 10.49
C ASP A 136 -5.40 4.91 8.99
N PRO A 137 -6.12 3.92 8.46
CA PRO A 137 -6.52 3.90 7.06
C PRO A 137 -7.56 4.97 6.69
N TYR A 138 -8.34 5.46 7.67
CA TYR A 138 -9.40 6.46 7.43
C TYR A 138 -8.83 7.83 7.08
N GLU A 139 -7.68 8.23 7.65
CA GLU A 139 -6.97 9.44 7.22
C GLU A 139 -6.70 9.46 5.70
N ARG A 140 -6.42 8.27 5.14
CA ARG A 140 -6.20 8.15 3.69
C ARG A 140 -7.47 8.30 2.89
N VAL A 141 -8.59 7.81 3.42
CA VAL A 141 -9.91 7.95 2.79
C VAL A 141 -10.32 9.41 2.76
N ASP A 142 -10.15 10.13 3.87
CA ASP A 142 -10.48 11.55 3.99
C ASP A 142 -9.68 12.38 2.98
N GLU A 143 -8.36 12.18 2.88
CA GLU A 143 -7.52 12.85 1.88
C GLU A 143 -7.96 12.58 0.42
N LEU A 144 -8.48 11.38 0.14
CA LEU A 144 -8.97 11.04 -1.19
C LEU A 144 -10.28 11.79 -1.51
N GLY A 145 -11.08 12.10 -0.48
CA GLY A 145 -12.34 12.83 -0.58
C GLY A 145 -12.16 14.35 -0.62
N ASP A 146 -11.09 14.87 -0.04
CA ASP A 146 -10.95 16.29 0.29
C ASP A 146 -10.69 17.17 -0.95
N ALA A 147 -9.81 16.77 -1.85
CA ALA A 147 -9.26 17.69 -2.86
C ALA A 147 -9.75 17.46 -4.31
N SER A 148 -10.46 16.38 -4.61
CA SER A 148 -10.65 15.96 -6.01
C SER A 148 -12.07 15.54 -6.38
N VAL A 149 -12.95 15.41 -5.42
CA VAL A 149 -14.33 14.94 -5.62
C VAL A 149 -15.31 15.80 -4.81
N PRO A 150 -16.53 16.04 -5.31
CA PRO A 150 -17.50 16.92 -4.67
C PRO A 150 -18.17 16.33 -3.43
N PHE A 151 -17.97 15.05 -3.15
CA PHE A 151 -18.58 14.33 -2.02
C PHE A 151 -17.57 13.39 -1.38
N PRO A 152 -17.70 13.13 -0.05
CA PRO A 152 -16.84 12.17 0.64
C PRO A 152 -17.05 10.74 0.12
N PHE A 153 -16.08 9.88 0.39
CA PHE A 153 -16.18 8.46 0.06
C PHE A 153 -16.91 7.69 1.15
N ASP A 154 -17.77 6.77 0.74
CA ASP A 154 -18.32 5.73 1.61
C ASP A 154 -17.34 4.56 1.72
N VAL A 155 -17.08 4.12 2.96
CA VAL A 155 -16.17 3.00 3.25
C VAL A 155 -16.96 1.70 3.38
N HIS A 156 -16.72 0.75 2.47
CA HIS A 156 -17.37 -0.56 2.49
C HIS A 156 -16.55 -1.62 3.22
N ALA A 157 -15.24 -1.58 3.09
CA ALA A 157 -14.33 -2.44 3.83
C ALA A 157 -12.96 -1.81 4.00
N VAL A 158 -12.32 -2.12 5.15
CA VAL A 158 -10.90 -1.90 5.40
C VAL A 158 -10.33 -3.23 5.88
N ILE A 159 -9.39 -3.79 5.12
CA ILE A 159 -8.90 -5.15 5.25
C ILE A 159 -7.41 -5.08 5.60
N PHE A 160 -7.06 -5.39 6.84
CA PHE A 160 -5.65 -5.56 7.19
C PHE A 160 -5.13 -6.86 6.55
N ALA A 161 -3.99 -6.78 5.88
CA ALA A 161 -3.31 -7.93 5.31
C ALA A 161 -1.80 -7.86 5.52
N GLU A 162 -1.18 -8.99 5.86
CA GLU A 162 0.28 -9.10 5.98
C GLU A 162 0.97 -8.91 4.62
N ASP A 163 0.28 -9.25 3.53
CA ASP A 163 0.68 -8.99 2.15
C ASP A 163 -0.40 -8.16 1.44
N ALA A 164 -0.56 -6.91 1.89
CA ALA A 164 -1.55 -6.00 1.35
C ALA A 164 -1.31 -5.65 -0.14
N PRO A 165 -0.07 -5.42 -0.63
CA PRO A 165 0.18 -5.25 -2.06
C PRO A 165 -0.19 -6.49 -2.89
N GLY A 166 0.06 -7.68 -2.35
CA GLY A 166 -0.33 -8.93 -3.00
C GLY A 166 -1.84 -9.09 -3.08
N LEU A 167 -2.57 -8.77 -2.02
CA LEU A 167 -4.04 -8.79 -2.01
C LEU A 167 -4.61 -7.79 -3.02
N GLU A 168 -4.18 -6.53 -2.98
CA GLU A 168 -4.58 -5.47 -3.93
C GLU A 168 -4.34 -5.90 -5.38
N THR A 169 -3.14 -6.44 -5.68
CA THR A 169 -2.78 -6.90 -7.01
C THR A 169 -3.70 -8.02 -7.50
N ARG A 170 -4.07 -8.97 -6.63
CA ARG A 170 -5.00 -10.06 -6.97
C ARG A 170 -6.40 -9.54 -7.28
N LEU A 171 -6.93 -8.63 -6.46
CA LEU A 171 -8.22 -7.99 -6.70
C LEU A 171 -8.22 -7.17 -7.99
N HIS A 172 -7.16 -6.38 -8.24
CA HIS A 172 -7.02 -5.61 -9.47
C HIS A 172 -6.92 -6.49 -10.72
N LYS A 173 -6.31 -7.68 -10.62
CA LYS A 173 -6.26 -8.66 -11.72
C LYS A 173 -7.62 -9.28 -11.97
N ALA A 174 -8.34 -9.68 -10.92
CA ALA A 174 -9.68 -10.25 -11.04
C ALA A 174 -10.64 -9.31 -11.76
N PHE A 175 -10.53 -8.01 -11.50
CA PHE A 175 -11.42 -6.99 -12.07
C PHE A 175 -10.80 -6.19 -13.24
N ALA A 176 -9.68 -6.64 -13.81
CA ALA A 176 -8.93 -5.89 -14.82
C ALA A 176 -9.77 -5.48 -16.02
N ALA A 177 -10.64 -6.35 -16.53
CA ALA A 177 -11.52 -6.09 -17.68
C ALA A 177 -12.63 -5.07 -17.37
N ARG A 178 -12.92 -4.84 -16.08
CA ARG A 178 -13.99 -3.96 -15.60
C ARG A 178 -13.47 -2.65 -15.00
N ARG A 179 -12.21 -2.29 -15.28
CA ARG A 179 -11.66 -0.99 -14.91
C ARG A 179 -12.41 0.14 -15.60
N VAL A 180 -12.72 1.20 -14.86
CA VAL A 180 -13.33 2.42 -15.40
C VAL A 180 -12.35 3.14 -16.34
N ASN A 181 -11.07 3.20 -15.94
CA ASN A 181 -10.03 3.81 -16.75
C ASN A 181 -9.04 2.75 -17.23
N LEU A 182 -9.09 2.44 -18.54
CA LEU A 182 -8.22 1.47 -19.19
C LEU A 182 -6.87 2.06 -19.62
N VAL A 183 -6.75 3.40 -19.67
CA VAL A 183 -5.54 4.10 -20.11
C VAL A 183 -4.64 4.41 -18.92
N ASN A 184 -5.20 4.98 -17.85
CA ASN A 184 -4.47 5.30 -16.63
C ASN A 184 -4.77 4.27 -15.53
N LEU A 185 -3.93 3.24 -15.47
CA LEU A 185 -4.09 2.14 -14.50
C LEU A 185 -3.86 2.54 -13.03
N ARG A 186 -3.43 3.78 -12.75
CA ARG A 186 -3.37 4.34 -11.39
C ARG A 186 -4.74 4.77 -10.86
N LYS A 187 -5.70 4.95 -11.76
CA LYS A 187 -7.08 5.20 -11.38
C LYS A 187 -7.75 3.85 -11.13
N GLU A 188 -7.76 3.43 -9.89
CA GLU A 188 -8.08 2.09 -9.40
C GLU A 188 -9.57 1.96 -9.10
N TYR A 189 -10.39 2.35 -10.09
CA TYR A 189 -11.85 2.28 -10.04
C TYR A 189 -12.35 1.16 -10.94
N PHE A 190 -13.32 0.40 -10.44
CA PHE A 190 -13.85 -0.79 -11.09
C PHE A 190 -15.36 -0.75 -11.11
N ARG A 191 -15.97 -1.16 -12.23
CA ARG A 191 -17.43 -1.34 -12.39
C ARG A 191 -17.77 -2.78 -12.03
N VAL A 192 -18.11 -2.99 -10.76
CA VAL A 192 -18.34 -4.30 -10.14
C VAL A 192 -19.41 -4.17 -9.07
N THR A 193 -19.86 -5.27 -8.48
CA THR A 193 -20.72 -5.23 -7.30
C THR A 193 -19.92 -5.50 -6.02
N LEU A 194 -20.47 -5.12 -4.86
CA LEU A 194 -19.82 -5.39 -3.56
C LEU A 194 -19.75 -6.90 -3.28
N GLU A 195 -20.78 -7.64 -3.70
CA GLU A 195 -20.82 -9.10 -3.54
C GLU A 195 -19.68 -9.77 -4.32
N GLU A 196 -19.41 -9.31 -5.54
CA GLU A 196 -18.28 -9.81 -6.34
C GLU A 196 -16.94 -9.53 -5.66
N ILE A 197 -16.77 -8.30 -5.11
CA ILE A 197 -15.56 -7.94 -4.36
C ILE A 197 -15.44 -8.82 -3.12
N GLN A 198 -16.51 -9.01 -2.37
CA GLN A 198 -16.54 -9.84 -1.18
C GLN A 198 -16.16 -11.29 -1.46
N VAL A 199 -16.69 -11.87 -2.55
CA VAL A 199 -16.35 -13.22 -3.00
C VAL A 199 -14.87 -13.32 -3.32
N GLU A 200 -14.32 -12.34 -4.02
CA GLU A 200 -12.90 -12.35 -4.42
C GLU A 200 -11.97 -12.14 -3.22
N VAL A 201 -12.31 -11.24 -2.31
CA VAL A 201 -11.61 -11.05 -1.03
C VAL A 201 -11.60 -12.34 -0.22
N LYS A 202 -12.75 -13.01 -0.12
CA LYS A 202 -12.88 -14.28 0.63
C LYS A 202 -11.96 -15.38 0.10
N LYS A 203 -11.74 -15.45 -1.21
CA LYS A 203 -10.82 -16.44 -1.83
C LYS A 203 -9.36 -16.22 -1.42
N HIS A 204 -8.95 -14.96 -1.21
CA HIS A 204 -7.55 -14.61 -1.05
C HIS A 204 -7.14 -14.23 0.38
N HIS A 205 -8.09 -13.83 1.20
CA HIS A 205 -7.83 -13.33 2.55
C HIS A 205 -8.68 -14.02 3.63
N GLY A 206 -9.81 -14.60 3.25
CA GLY A 206 -10.78 -15.17 4.17
C GLY A 206 -11.98 -14.26 4.42
N PHE A 207 -12.67 -14.48 5.53
CA PHE A 207 -13.89 -13.72 5.85
C PHE A 207 -13.55 -12.30 6.31
N VAL A 208 -14.24 -11.32 5.69
CA VAL A 208 -14.18 -9.89 6.05
C VAL A 208 -15.59 -9.35 6.10
N SER A 209 -15.86 -8.50 7.07
CA SER A 209 -17.13 -7.77 7.15
C SER A 209 -17.16 -6.63 6.13
N PHE A 210 -18.28 -6.50 5.42
CA PHE A 210 -18.53 -5.43 4.47
C PHE A 210 -19.77 -4.63 4.86
N THR A 211 -19.68 -3.31 4.73
CA THR A 211 -20.85 -2.42 4.76
C THR A 211 -21.42 -2.34 3.35
N LEU A 212 -22.57 -3.00 3.14
CA LEU A 212 -23.15 -3.14 1.79
C LEU A 212 -23.84 -1.88 1.29
N THR A 213 -24.24 -0.99 2.18
CA THR A 213 -24.99 0.23 1.83
C THR A 213 -24.06 1.44 1.79
N ALA A 214 -24.07 2.16 0.67
CA ALA A 214 -23.48 3.49 0.60
C ALA A 214 -24.44 4.49 1.25
N GLU A 215 -23.99 5.19 2.27
CA GLU A 215 -24.79 6.23 2.93
C GLU A 215 -24.99 7.42 2.01
N ALA A 216 -23.93 7.86 1.32
CA ALA A 216 -23.91 8.97 0.37
C ALA A 216 -24.70 10.20 0.89
N GLU A 217 -24.52 10.50 2.19
CA GLU A 217 -25.38 11.41 2.94
C GLU A 217 -25.42 12.82 2.33
N GLU A 218 -24.27 13.41 2.07
CA GLU A 218 -24.17 14.75 1.49
C GLU A 218 -24.75 14.80 0.06
N TYR A 219 -24.51 13.76 -0.73
CA TYR A 219 -25.07 13.65 -2.07
C TYR A 219 -26.59 13.61 -2.02
N ARG A 220 -27.18 12.76 -1.17
CA ARG A 220 -28.65 12.65 -1.04
C ARG A 220 -29.27 13.95 -0.51
N LYS A 221 -28.63 14.60 0.46
CA LYS A 221 -29.04 15.94 0.94
C LYS A 221 -29.00 16.97 -0.19
N SER A 222 -27.96 16.97 -1.02
CA SER A 222 -27.82 17.87 -2.15
C SER A 222 -28.87 17.64 -3.23
N VAL A 223 -29.23 16.38 -3.51
CA VAL A 223 -30.32 16.02 -4.43
C VAL A 223 -31.65 16.54 -3.88
N ALA A 224 -31.98 16.24 -2.63
CA ALA A 224 -33.20 16.70 -1.99
C ALA A 224 -33.31 18.24 -1.96
N ALA A 225 -32.22 18.94 -1.69
CA ALA A 225 -32.20 20.40 -1.73
C ALA A 225 -32.48 20.96 -3.14
N ARG A 226 -31.93 20.35 -4.19
CA ARG A 226 -32.20 20.73 -5.58
C ARG A 226 -33.66 20.50 -5.97
N GLU A 227 -34.24 19.36 -5.57
CA GLU A 227 -35.64 19.03 -5.80
C GLU A 227 -36.59 20.00 -5.08
N ALA A 228 -36.19 20.46 -3.89
CA ALA A 228 -36.93 21.46 -3.12
C ALA A 228 -36.69 22.91 -3.61
N GLY A 229 -35.88 23.12 -4.65
CA GLY A 229 -35.57 24.46 -5.15
C GLY A 229 -34.73 25.32 -4.22
N VAL A 230 -34.04 24.74 -3.26
CA VAL A 230 -33.15 25.43 -2.32
C VAL A 230 -31.85 25.81 -3.03
N VAL A 231 -31.61 27.13 -3.14
CA VAL A 231 -30.33 27.66 -3.61
C VAL A 231 -29.50 28.00 -2.38
N PRO A 232 -28.26 27.47 -2.24
CA PRO A 232 -27.39 27.83 -1.12
C PRO A 232 -27.10 29.32 -1.14
N GLU A 233 -27.29 30.00 -0.01
CA GLU A 233 -26.85 31.37 0.16
C GLU A 233 -25.30 31.35 0.22
N LEU A 234 -24.64 32.03 -0.73
CA LEU A 234 -23.20 32.14 -0.74
C LEU A 234 -22.79 33.01 0.46
N VAL A 235 -22.37 32.40 1.53
CA VAL A 235 -21.70 33.11 2.64
C VAL A 235 -20.39 33.67 2.11
N ALA A 236 -20.31 35.00 2.02
CA ALA A 236 -19.07 35.65 1.64
C ALA A 236 -17.94 35.19 2.59
N PRO A 237 -16.73 34.91 2.08
CA PRO A 237 -15.62 34.57 2.96
C PRO A 237 -15.41 35.68 3.98
N PRO A 238 -15.05 35.38 5.24
CA PRO A 238 -14.79 36.36 6.24
C PRO A 238 -13.74 37.35 5.68
N ALA A 239 -14.04 38.65 5.76
CA ALA A 239 -13.10 39.68 5.34
C ALA A 239 -11.77 39.44 6.06
N THR A 240 -10.71 39.28 5.29
CA THR A 240 -9.36 39.26 5.84
C THR A 240 -9.17 40.58 6.59
N ALA A 241 -8.97 40.50 7.90
CA ALA A 241 -8.56 41.67 8.67
C ALA A 241 -7.19 42.10 8.12
N ASP A 242 -7.18 43.23 7.40
CA ASP A 242 -5.96 43.92 7.04
C ASP A 242 -5.30 44.32 8.35
N GLU A 243 -4.13 43.78 8.62
CA GLU A 243 -3.25 44.20 9.71
C GLU A 243 -2.77 45.63 9.37
N GLU A 244 -3.12 46.58 10.23
CA GLU A 244 -2.45 47.90 10.32
C GLU A 244 -1.10 47.78 11.05
#